data_83f5f19c86eb9c3d40b8e250901071d8
#
_entry.id   83f5f19c86eb9c3d40b8e250901071d8
#
_cell.length_a   1.000
_cell.length_b   1.000
_cell.length_c   1.000
_cell.angle_alpha   90.00
_cell.angle_beta   90.00
_cell.angle_gamma   90.00
#
_symmetry.space_group_name_H-M   'P 1'
#
loop_
_entity.id
_entity.type
_entity.pdbx_description
1 polymer ?
#
loop_
_entity_poly.entity_id
_entity_poly.type
_entity_poly.pdbx_seq_one_letter_code
_entity_poly.pdbx_strand_id
1 'polypeptide(L)'
;MRRSVGEAVKSNSIYKEEDTVVPRAELPKLLKGVKSIGKEHGFKSVCYGHAGDGNLHINIIKGDMNDKAWNEDLSKGIREIFELTVSLGGTISGEHGIGFVQKEYMDIAFSEENIAIQKGIKSIFDPKGILNPKKVFI
;
A
#
# COMPACT_ATOMS: atom_id res chain seq x y z
N MET A 1 -23.21 -1.62 -8.06
CA MET A 1 -22.68 -2.51 -7.02
C MET A 1 -21.17 -2.39 -6.83
N ARG A 2 -20.30 -2.44 -7.87
CA ARG A 2 -18.82 -2.32 -7.70
C ARG A 2 -18.35 -1.02 -7.04
N ARG A 3 -18.87 0.14 -7.44
CA ARG A 3 -18.53 1.45 -6.85
C ARG A 3 -19.04 1.62 -5.42
N SER A 4 -20.19 1.01 -5.11
CA SER A 4 -20.87 1.18 -3.83
C SER A 4 -20.13 0.52 -2.65
N VAL A 5 -19.32 -0.50 -2.87
CA VAL A 5 -18.58 -1.20 -1.77
C VAL A 5 -17.48 -0.31 -1.22
N GLY A 6 -16.65 0.28 -2.08
CA GLY A 6 -15.61 1.20 -1.66
C GLY A 6 -16.17 2.45 -0.99
N GLU A 7 -17.24 3.03 -1.53
CA GLU A 7 -17.92 4.19 -0.93
C GLU A 7 -18.51 3.87 0.44
N ALA A 8 -19.09 2.68 0.63
CA ALA A 8 -19.64 2.25 1.91
C ALA A 8 -18.56 2.11 3.00
N VAL A 9 -17.37 1.62 2.66
CA VAL A 9 -16.23 1.58 3.59
C VAL A 9 -15.76 2.98 3.92
N LYS A 10 -15.60 3.83 2.91
CA LYS A 10 -15.07 5.20 3.03
C LYS A 10 -15.99 6.13 3.82
N SER A 11 -17.29 5.98 3.70
CA SER A 11 -18.27 6.86 4.36
C SER A 11 -18.47 6.58 5.85
N ASN A 12 -18.12 5.39 6.32
CA ASN A 12 -18.46 4.92 7.68
C ASN A 12 -17.27 4.77 8.62
N SER A 13 -16.03 5.06 8.19
CA SER A 13 -14.86 4.83 9.04
C SER A 13 -13.66 5.70 8.66
N ILE A 14 -12.83 5.99 9.67
CA ILE A 14 -11.46 6.47 9.43
C ILE A 14 -10.65 5.25 8.96
N TYR A 15 -9.99 5.38 7.81
CA TYR A 15 -9.26 4.28 7.18
C TYR A 15 -7.95 4.74 6.55
N LYS A 16 -7.02 3.81 6.37
CA LYS A 16 -5.87 3.91 5.46
C LYS A 16 -6.04 2.88 4.37
N GLU A 17 -5.78 3.26 3.13
CA GLU A 17 -5.92 2.38 1.97
C GLU A 17 -4.54 2.09 1.39
N GLU A 18 -4.20 0.80 1.36
CA GLU A 18 -2.99 0.30 0.72
C GLU A 18 -3.38 -0.44 -0.56
N ASP A 19 -2.63 -0.16 -1.62
CA ASP A 19 -2.85 -0.71 -2.94
C ASP A 19 -1.74 -1.70 -3.27
N THR A 20 -2.09 -2.94 -3.55
CA THR A 20 -1.15 -4.03 -3.80
C THR A 20 -1.53 -4.79 -5.06
N VAL A 21 -0.55 -5.45 -5.69
CA VAL A 21 -0.79 -6.37 -6.79
C VAL A 21 0.10 -7.59 -6.66
N VAL A 22 -0.46 -8.77 -6.92
CA VAL A 22 0.24 -10.05 -6.95
C VAL A 22 -0.20 -10.86 -8.18
N PRO A 23 0.55 -11.88 -8.60
CA PRO A 23 0.03 -12.86 -9.55
C PRO A 23 -1.32 -13.39 -9.08
N ARG A 24 -2.30 -13.49 -9.97
CA ARG A 24 -3.70 -13.85 -9.61
C ARG A 24 -3.84 -15.09 -8.72
N ALA A 25 -3.00 -16.09 -8.95
CA ALA A 25 -2.98 -17.32 -8.16
C ALA A 25 -2.59 -17.08 -6.68
N GLU A 26 -1.90 -15.99 -6.39
CA GLU A 26 -1.40 -15.65 -5.05
C GLU A 26 -2.38 -14.77 -4.25
N LEU A 27 -3.44 -14.23 -4.87
CA LEU A 27 -4.45 -13.41 -4.18
C LEU A 27 -5.03 -14.08 -2.92
N PRO A 28 -5.38 -15.38 -2.92
CA PRO A 28 -5.89 -16.01 -1.70
C PRO A 28 -4.87 -16.05 -0.56
N LYS A 29 -3.57 -16.23 -0.90
CA LYS A 29 -2.49 -16.22 0.10
C LYS A 29 -2.28 -14.81 0.65
N LEU A 30 -2.25 -13.80 -0.23
CA LEU A 30 -2.15 -12.39 0.18
C LEU A 30 -3.30 -12.02 1.13
N LEU A 31 -4.54 -12.32 0.75
CA LEU A 31 -5.71 -12.01 1.58
C LEU A 31 -5.65 -12.68 2.96
N LYS A 32 -5.22 -13.94 3.01
CA LYS A 32 -5.04 -14.68 4.26
C LYS A 32 -3.94 -14.06 5.13
N GLY A 33 -2.80 -13.72 4.52
CA GLY A 33 -1.69 -13.07 5.20
C GLY A 33 -2.06 -11.70 5.77
N VAL A 34 -2.75 -10.86 4.99
CA VAL A 34 -3.28 -9.56 5.46
C VAL A 34 -4.15 -9.71 6.71
N LYS A 35 -5.01 -10.73 6.75
CA LYS A 35 -5.85 -10.99 7.93
C LYS A 35 -5.04 -11.47 9.14
N SER A 36 -3.98 -12.26 8.91
CA SER A 36 -3.07 -12.71 9.97
C SER A 36 -2.29 -11.53 10.55
N ILE A 37 -1.68 -10.71 9.69
CA ILE A 37 -0.94 -9.49 10.07
C ILE A 37 -1.87 -8.54 10.83
N GLY A 38 -3.12 -8.36 10.35
CA GLY A 38 -4.10 -7.52 11.04
C GLY A 38 -4.42 -8.01 12.45
N LYS A 39 -4.50 -9.33 12.66
CA LYS A 39 -4.70 -9.93 13.97
C LYS A 39 -3.50 -9.71 14.90
N GLU A 40 -2.29 -9.81 14.37
CA GLU A 40 -1.03 -9.62 15.12
C GLU A 40 -0.83 -8.18 15.54
N HIS A 41 -1.07 -7.24 14.63
CA HIS A 41 -0.93 -5.79 14.87
C HIS A 41 -2.20 -5.11 15.40
N GLY A 42 -3.27 -5.87 15.66
CA GLY A 42 -4.49 -5.35 16.29
C GLY A 42 -5.37 -4.48 15.39
N PHE A 43 -5.28 -4.60 14.06
CA PHE A 43 -6.13 -3.86 13.14
C PHE A 43 -7.11 -4.77 12.37
N LYS A 44 -8.22 -4.19 11.96
CA LYS A 44 -9.18 -4.80 11.03
C LYS A 44 -9.01 -4.23 9.64
N SER A 45 -9.25 -5.04 8.61
CA SER A 45 -9.20 -4.59 7.22
C SER A 45 -10.40 -5.07 6.41
N VAL A 46 -10.83 -4.24 5.46
CA VAL A 46 -11.76 -4.61 4.40
C VAL A 46 -10.97 -4.63 3.09
N CYS A 47 -11.00 -5.75 2.39
CA CYS A 47 -10.26 -5.95 1.17
C CYS A 47 -11.22 -6.14 -0.01
N TYR A 48 -10.98 -5.41 -1.09
CA TYR A 48 -11.67 -5.56 -2.38
C TYR A 48 -10.69 -5.19 -3.50
N GLY A 49 -11.04 -5.43 -4.74
CA GLY A 49 -10.15 -5.09 -5.85
C GLY A 49 -10.52 -5.75 -7.16
N HIS A 50 -9.53 -5.87 -8.02
CA HIS A 50 -9.65 -6.39 -9.38
C HIS A 50 -9.01 -7.77 -9.47
N ALA A 51 -9.76 -8.81 -9.08
CA ALA A 51 -9.24 -10.18 -9.02
C ALA A 51 -8.68 -10.68 -10.38
N GLY A 52 -9.21 -10.17 -11.51
CA GLY A 52 -8.70 -10.47 -12.84
C GLY A 52 -7.28 -9.97 -13.10
N ASP A 53 -6.86 -8.93 -12.40
CA ASP A 53 -5.58 -8.26 -12.55
C ASP A 53 -4.61 -8.56 -11.40
N GLY A 54 -5.09 -9.28 -10.37
CA GLY A 54 -4.30 -9.56 -9.17
C GLY A 54 -4.20 -8.38 -8.20
N ASN A 55 -4.96 -7.31 -8.44
CA ASN A 55 -4.95 -6.10 -7.63
C ASN A 55 -5.86 -6.24 -6.41
N LEU A 56 -5.35 -5.84 -5.24
CA LEU A 56 -6.06 -5.87 -3.97
C LEU A 56 -5.89 -4.55 -3.23
N HIS A 57 -7.00 -3.84 -3.03
CA HIS A 57 -7.09 -2.69 -2.13
C HIS A 57 -7.34 -3.18 -0.71
N ILE A 58 -6.50 -2.77 0.21
CA ILE A 58 -6.54 -3.14 1.62
C ILE A 58 -6.91 -1.90 2.42
N ASN A 59 -8.16 -1.79 2.81
CA ASN A 59 -8.63 -0.68 3.63
C ASN A 59 -8.52 -1.08 5.10
N ILE A 60 -7.52 -0.54 5.78
CA ILE A 60 -7.30 -0.72 7.20
C ILE A 60 -8.21 0.24 7.95
N ILE A 61 -9.04 -0.28 8.83
CA ILE A 61 -10.04 0.49 9.56
C ILE A 61 -9.48 0.86 10.93
N LYS A 62 -9.58 2.16 11.29
CA LYS A 62 -9.10 2.63 12.60
C LYS A 62 -9.85 1.96 13.76
N GLY A 63 -11.18 1.88 13.66
CA GLY A 63 -11.99 1.32 14.74
C GLY A 63 -11.64 1.93 16.09
N ASP A 64 -11.39 1.07 17.07
CA ASP A 64 -11.07 1.45 18.46
C ASP A 64 -9.57 1.69 18.70
N MET A 65 -8.73 1.71 17.65
CA MET A 65 -7.30 1.98 17.78
C MET A 65 -7.06 3.39 18.32
N ASN A 66 -6.20 3.51 19.33
CA ASN A 66 -5.77 4.82 19.80
C ASN A 66 -4.86 5.52 18.77
N ASP A 67 -4.65 6.83 18.95
CA ASP A 67 -3.93 7.64 17.97
C ASP A 67 -2.47 7.24 17.81
N LYS A 68 -1.81 6.75 18.85
CA LYS A 68 -0.43 6.25 18.76
C LYS A 68 -0.37 4.98 17.91
N ALA A 69 -1.21 3.99 18.22
CA ALA A 69 -1.30 2.76 17.43
C ALA A 69 -1.62 3.05 15.96
N TRP A 70 -2.53 3.99 15.69
CA TRP A 70 -2.94 4.38 14.35
C TRP A 70 -1.88 5.15 13.55
N ASN A 71 -1.16 6.07 14.20
CA ASN A 71 -0.24 6.96 13.49
C ASN A 71 1.21 6.44 13.46
N GLU A 72 1.62 5.66 14.47
CA GLU A 72 3.01 5.21 14.63
C GLU A 72 3.15 3.70 14.42
N ASP A 73 2.44 2.88 15.22
CA ASP A 73 2.68 1.44 15.26
C ASP A 73 2.15 0.72 14.02
N LEU A 74 1.06 1.20 13.42
CA LEU A 74 0.44 0.62 12.24
C LEU A 74 1.37 0.53 11.03
N SER A 75 2.35 1.44 10.92
CA SER A 75 3.34 1.44 9.83
C SER A 75 4.12 0.13 9.73
N LYS A 76 4.35 -0.56 10.84
CA LYS A 76 5.00 -1.88 10.88
C LYS A 76 4.13 -2.94 10.20
N GLY A 77 2.85 -3.00 10.54
CA GLY A 77 1.92 -3.93 9.90
C GLY A 77 1.72 -3.65 8.41
N ILE A 78 1.72 -2.36 8.00
CA ILE A 78 1.68 -1.99 6.58
C ILE A 78 2.95 -2.46 5.87
N ARG A 79 4.14 -2.29 6.47
CA ARG A 79 5.40 -2.80 5.92
C ARG A 79 5.35 -4.31 5.71
N GLU A 80 4.89 -5.07 6.69
CA GLU A 80 4.74 -6.54 6.58
C GLU A 80 3.76 -6.94 5.47
N ILE A 81 2.68 -6.17 5.25
CA ILE A 81 1.76 -6.40 4.12
C ILE A 81 2.51 -6.25 2.78
N PHE A 82 3.34 -5.21 2.63
CA PHE A 82 4.10 -5.01 1.40
C PHE A 82 5.22 -6.05 1.23
N GLU A 83 5.91 -6.43 2.30
CA GLU A 83 6.91 -7.50 2.28
C GLU A 83 6.29 -8.83 1.86
N LEU A 84 5.12 -9.17 2.42
CA LEU A 84 4.34 -10.33 1.99
C LEU A 84 3.97 -10.22 0.50
N THR A 85 3.49 -9.08 0.05
CA THR A 85 3.11 -8.84 -1.34
C THR A 85 4.27 -9.12 -2.29
N VAL A 86 5.44 -8.56 -1.98
CA VAL A 86 6.66 -8.76 -2.79
C VAL A 86 7.14 -10.21 -2.73
N SER A 87 7.08 -10.87 -1.57
CA SER A 87 7.45 -12.29 -1.41
C SER A 87 6.57 -13.23 -2.25
N LEU A 88 5.35 -12.83 -2.55
CA LEU A 88 4.42 -13.56 -3.43
C LEU A 88 4.62 -13.21 -4.92
N GLY A 89 5.70 -12.51 -5.27
CA GLY A 89 5.99 -12.10 -6.64
C GLY A 89 5.19 -10.88 -7.12
N GLY A 90 4.65 -10.12 -6.18
CA GLY A 90 3.93 -8.89 -6.42
C GLY A 90 4.77 -7.62 -6.31
N THR A 91 4.11 -6.48 -6.25
CA THR A 91 4.75 -5.18 -6.02
C THR A 91 3.83 -4.24 -5.24
N ILE A 92 4.42 -3.19 -4.68
CA ILE A 92 3.67 -2.09 -4.06
C ILE A 92 3.01 -1.24 -5.14
N SER A 93 1.81 -0.74 -4.85
CA SER A 93 0.97 0.06 -5.74
C SER A 93 0.59 -0.63 -7.07
N GLY A 94 -0.53 -1.32 -7.05
CA GLY A 94 -1.12 -1.95 -8.24
C GLY A 94 -1.57 -0.92 -9.28
N GLU A 95 -2.27 0.15 -8.86
CA GLU A 95 -2.84 1.14 -9.77
C GLU A 95 -2.82 2.59 -9.25
N HIS A 96 -2.74 2.83 -7.94
CA HIS A 96 -2.83 4.19 -7.38
C HIS A 96 -1.55 5.01 -7.55
N GLY A 97 -0.41 4.36 -7.71
CA GLY A 97 0.91 4.99 -7.70
C GLY A 97 1.42 5.24 -6.27
N ILE A 98 2.73 5.39 -6.16
CA ILE A 98 3.43 5.57 -4.87
C ILE A 98 3.00 6.86 -4.17
N GLY A 99 2.94 7.95 -4.90
CA GLY A 99 2.52 9.26 -4.39
C GLY A 99 3.32 9.71 -3.16
N PHE A 100 2.59 10.16 -2.15
CA PHE A 100 3.14 10.58 -0.86
C PHE A 100 3.08 9.47 0.19
N VAL A 101 2.07 8.63 0.14
CA VAL A 101 1.71 7.67 1.20
C VAL A 101 2.65 6.47 1.22
N GLN A 102 3.01 5.94 0.04
CA GLN A 102 3.76 4.69 -0.07
C GLN A 102 5.27 4.87 -0.26
N LYS A 103 5.76 6.10 -0.34
CA LYS A 103 7.19 6.39 -0.61
C LYS A 103 8.17 5.77 0.40
N GLU A 104 7.74 5.56 1.63
CA GLU A 104 8.56 4.97 2.70
C GLU A 104 8.69 3.43 2.60
N TYR A 105 8.00 2.83 1.62
CA TYR A 105 8.02 1.40 1.36
C TYR A 105 8.68 1.04 0.01
N MET A 106 9.26 2.02 -0.67
CA MET A 106 9.92 1.82 -1.97
C MET A 106 11.07 0.81 -1.89
N ASP A 107 11.78 0.78 -0.78
CA ASP A 107 12.89 -0.14 -0.49
C ASP A 107 12.48 -1.61 -0.46
N ILE A 108 11.20 -1.90 -0.26
CA ILE A 108 10.68 -3.28 -0.25
C ILE A 108 10.60 -3.85 -1.68
N ALA A 109 10.23 -3.02 -2.65
CA ALA A 109 10.00 -3.45 -4.02
C ALA A 109 11.15 -3.12 -4.99
N PHE A 110 12.01 -2.16 -4.65
CA PHE A 110 13.03 -1.62 -5.54
C PHE A 110 14.39 -1.57 -4.85
N SER A 111 15.45 -1.98 -5.55
CA SER A 111 16.82 -1.82 -5.07
C SER A 111 17.24 -0.34 -5.03
N GLU A 112 18.30 -0.03 -4.29
CA GLU A 112 18.87 1.31 -4.22
C GLU A 112 19.25 1.85 -5.60
N GLU A 113 19.82 1.00 -6.47
CA GLU A 113 20.20 1.36 -7.85
C GLU A 113 18.97 1.69 -8.69
N ASN A 114 17.89 0.90 -8.54
CA ASN A 114 16.64 1.16 -9.25
C ASN A 114 16.04 2.49 -8.81
N ILE A 115 16.01 2.78 -7.50
CA ILE A 115 15.55 4.06 -6.96
C ILE A 115 16.43 5.22 -7.45
N ALA A 116 17.75 5.03 -7.51
CA ALA A 116 18.66 6.04 -8.03
C ALA A 116 18.41 6.35 -9.51
N ILE A 117 18.15 5.35 -10.34
CA ILE A 117 17.76 5.51 -11.75
C ILE A 117 16.45 6.30 -11.86
N GLN A 118 15.45 5.96 -11.09
CA GLN A 118 14.16 6.68 -11.08
C GLN A 118 14.34 8.15 -10.67
N LYS A 119 15.15 8.44 -9.64
CA LYS A 119 15.50 9.80 -9.23
C LYS A 119 16.24 10.55 -10.35
N GLY A 120 17.16 9.87 -11.04
CA GLY A 120 17.87 10.41 -12.20
C GLY A 120 16.93 10.82 -13.32
N ILE A 121 15.99 9.96 -13.69
CA ILE A 121 14.95 10.27 -14.69
C ILE A 121 14.16 11.50 -14.28
N LYS A 122 13.69 11.55 -13.02
CA LYS A 122 12.95 12.71 -12.51
C LYS A 122 13.78 14.00 -12.64
N SER A 123 15.07 13.98 -12.30
CA SER A 123 15.92 15.18 -12.32
C SER A 123 16.14 15.75 -13.72
N ILE A 124 16.05 14.93 -14.77
CA ILE A 124 16.13 15.38 -16.17
C ILE A 124 14.91 16.25 -16.52
N PHE A 125 13.72 15.83 -16.08
CA PHE A 125 12.47 16.55 -16.39
C PHE A 125 12.14 17.66 -15.39
N ASP A 126 12.69 17.59 -14.18
CA ASP A 126 12.44 18.52 -13.09
C ASP A 126 13.75 18.94 -12.40
N PRO A 127 14.66 19.63 -13.12
CA PRO A 127 15.96 20.03 -12.59
C PRO A 127 15.87 21.00 -11.40
N LYS A 128 14.73 21.66 -11.25
CA LYS A 128 14.48 22.60 -10.13
C LYS A 128 13.77 21.94 -8.94
N GLY A 129 13.31 20.68 -9.06
CA GLY A 129 12.60 19.95 -8.00
C GLY A 129 11.26 20.55 -7.58
N ILE A 130 10.59 21.29 -8.48
CA ILE A 130 9.34 22.01 -8.18
C ILE A 130 8.08 21.21 -8.54
N LEU A 131 8.20 20.15 -9.33
CA LEU A 131 7.08 19.32 -9.76
C LEU A 131 6.80 18.22 -8.72
N ASN A 132 5.63 18.25 -8.14
CA ASN A 132 5.21 17.28 -7.12
C ASN A 132 6.29 17.02 -6.03
N PRO A 133 6.73 18.07 -5.33
CA PRO A 133 7.81 17.93 -4.36
C PRO A 133 7.44 16.93 -3.26
N LYS A 134 8.44 16.13 -2.80
CA LYS A 134 8.30 15.10 -1.75
C LYS A 134 7.35 13.93 -2.10
N LYS A 135 6.93 13.77 -3.35
CA LYS A 135 6.19 12.60 -3.81
C LYS A 135 7.14 11.59 -4.44
N VAL A 136 6.82 10.32 -4.28
CA VAL A 136 7.56 9.13 -4.74
C VAL A 136 8.87 8.90 -3.99
N PHE A 137 9.71 9.91 -3.88
CA PHE A 137 11.03 9.81 -3.23
C PHE A 137 11.08 10.58 -1.91
N ILE A 138 11.86 10.05 -0.96
CA ILE A 138 12.23 10.68 0.29
C ILE A 138 13.39 11.64 0.04
#